data_4a8f66e0ea203003287e727d143d6835
#
_entry.id   4a8f66e0ea203003287e727d143d6835
#
_cell.length_a   1.000
_cell.length_b   1.000
_cell.length_c   1.000
_cell.angle_alpha   90.00
_cell.angle_beta   90.00
_cell.angle_gamma   90.00
#
_symmetry.space_group_name_H-M   'P 1'
#
loop_
_entity.id
_entity.type
_entity.pdbx_description
1 polymer ?
#
loop_
_entity_poly.entity_id
_entity_poly.type
_entity_poly.pdbx_seq_one_letter_code
_entity_poly.pdbx_strand_id
1 'polypeptide(L)'
;LEYASHIRVVSPHITEYLNGLIQQQQVTWHQKEFDPSDVANADLVIAATNNDQVNDEIKHHLGPHTLFNHVGNAKEGNITFPNQLRRGKLTISVSTDGASPKLAKQIIQNLAQTYDESYEDYIDFLYESRQLIKEKALTSSEKQSLLQDILTEKYKHPNAQQSFINWLKTLDSSR
;
A
#
# COMPACT_ATOMS: atom_id res chain seq x y z
N LEU A 1 4.78 -7.38 2.61
CA LEU A 1 5.61 -7.50 3.82
C LEU A 1 5.10 -6.61 4.96
N GLU A 2 4.65 -5.41 4.67
CA GLU A 2 4.19 -4.45 5.70
C GLU A 2 2.94 -4.92 6.46
N TYR A 3 2.10 -5.76 5.85
CA TYR A 3 0.82 -6.21 6.39
C TYR A 3 0.72 -7.72 6.64
N ALA A 4 1.78 -8.47 6.35
CA ALA A 4 1.81 -9.92 6.56
C ALA A 4 3.01 -10.31 7.42
N SER A 5 2.74 -11.02 8.51
CA SER A 5 3.76 -11.46 9.48
C SER A 5 4.46 -12.76 9.09
N HIS A 6 3.80 -13.59 8.30
CA HIS A 6 4.31 -14.91 7.90
C HIS A 6 4.17 -15.08 6.39
N ILE A 7 5.25 -14.88 5.67
CA ILE A 7 5.30 -15.04 4.21
C ILE A 7 6.13 -16.25 3.87
N ARG A 8 5.53 -17.18 3.13
CA ARG A 8 6.18 -18.38 2.61
C ARG A 8 6.22 -18.33 1.09
N VAL A 9 7.36 -18.57 0.52
CA VAL A 9 7.56 -18.77 -0.92
C VAL A 9 7.84 -20.25 -1.16
N VAL A 10 7.08 -20.86 -2.06
CA VAL A 10 7.29 -22.24 -2.52
C VAL A 10 7.66 -22.16 -4.00
N SER A 11 8.89 -22.53 -4.32
CA SER A 11 9.39 -22.54 -5.70
C SER A 11 10.71 -23.28 -5.79
N PRO A 12 11.04 -23.93 -6.92
CA PRO A 12 12.36 -24.56 -7.15
C PRO A 12 13.50 -23.54 -7.18
N HIS A 13 13.22 -22.32 -7.66
CA HIS A 13 14.19 -21.25 -7.83
C HIS A 13 13.63 -19.93 -7.33
N ILE A 14 14.51 -19.02 -6.90
CA ILE A 14 14.15 -17.66 -6.46
C ILE A 14 15.05 -16.63 -7.15
N THR A 15 14.58 -15.39 -7.20
CA THR A 15 15.37 -14.25 -7.65
C THR A 15 16.34 -13.79 -6.57
N GLU A 16 17.38 -13.04 -6.95
CA GLU A 16 18.32 -12.43 -6.01
C GLU A 16 17.62 -11.51 -5.02
N TYR A 17 16.60 -10.78 -5.46
CA TYR A 17 15.77 -9.92 -4.58
C TYR A 17 15.09 -10.73 -3.48
N LEU A 18 14.43 -11.84 -3.82
CA LEU A 18 13.81 -12.74 -2.82
C LEU A 18 14.84 -13.35 -1.88
N ASN A 19 16.02 -13.73 -2.40
CA ASN A 19 17.09 -14.24 -1.57
C ASN A 19 17.53 -13.21 -0.50
N GLY A 20 17.61 -11.92 -0.86
CA GLY A 20 17.87 -10.85 0.09
C GLY A 20 16.83 -10.76 1.20
N LEU A 21 15.53 -10.90 0.88
CA LEU A 21 14.45 -10.91 1.88
C LEU A 21 14.51 -12.13 2.80
N ILE A 22 14.92 -13.28 2.28
CA ILE A 22 15.10 -14.51 3.07
C ILE A 22 16.26 -14.34 4.07
N GLN A 23 17.38 -13.79 3.64
CA GLN A 23 18.52 -13.49 4.52
C GLN A 23 18.14 -12.51 5.64
N GLN A 24 17.22 -11.58 5.38
CA GLN A 24 16.67 -10.65 6.36
C GLN A 24 15.55 -11.28 7.22
N GLN A 25 15.28 -12.57 7.06
CA GLN A 25 14.21 -13.31 7.77
C GLN A 25 12.81 -12.74 7.58
N GLN A 26 12.57 -11.98 6.50
CA GLN A 26 11.26 -11.41 6.16
C GLN A 26 10.37 -12.41 5.43
N VAL A 27 10.96 -13.43 4.82
CA VAL A 27 10.28 -14.46 4.02
C VAL A 27 10.90 -15.81 4.31
N THR A 28 10.09 -16.86 4.39
CA THR A 28 10.55 -18.24 4.46
C THR A 28 10.48 -18.87 3.05
N TRP A 29 11.53 -19.54 2.62
CA TRP A 29 11.57 -20.22 1.33
C TRP A 29 11.61 -21.73 1.49
N HIS A 30 10.68 -22.40 0.80
CA HIS A 30 10.66 -23.84 0.63
C HIS A 30 11.09 -24.15 -0.81
N GLN A 31 12.33 -24.62 -0.96
CA GLN A 31 12.89 -24.96 -2.27
C GLN A 31 12.34 -26.30 -2.76
N LYS A 32 11.19 -26.26 -3.39
CA LYS A 32 10.52 -27.43 -3.95
C LYS A 32 9.45 -27.03 -4.95
N GLU A 33 8.92 -27.99 -5.71
CA GLU A 33 7.69 -27.86 -6.46
C GLU A 33 6.49 -27.70 -5.51
N PHE A 34 5.39 -27.19 -6.04
CA PHE A 34 4.12 -27.08 -5.30
C PHE A 34 3.64 -28.46 -4.82
N ASP A 35 3.10 -28.50 -3.62
CA ASP A 35 2.39 -29.64 -3.04
C ASP A 35 1.10 -29.12 -2.34
N PRO A 36 -0.03 -29.85 -2.44
CA PRO A 36 -1.30 -29.41 -1.82
C PRO A 36 -1.22 -29.01 -0.36
N SER A 37 -0.31 -29.60 0.41
CA SER A 37 -0.12 -29.24 1.81
C SER A 37 0.43 -27.84 2.04
N ASP A 38 1.00 -27.23 0.99
CA ASP A 38 1.57 -25.88 1.09
C ASP A 38 0.52 -24.80 1.30
N VAL A 39 -0.72 -25.05 0.90
CA VAL A 39 -1.83 -24.08 0.99
C VAL A 39 -2.86 -24.41 2.06
N ALA A 40 -2.73 -25.54 2.76
CA ALA A 40 -3.73 -26.06 3.68
C ALA A 40 -4.14 -25.09 4.82
N ASN A 41 -3.23 -24.23 5.27
CA ASN A 41 -3.43 -23.27 6.35
C ASN A 41 -3.09 -21.83 5.95
N ALA A 42 -3.19 -21.50 4.67
CA ALA A 42 -2.88 -20.17 4.17
C ALA A 42 -4.13 -19.27 4.20
N ASP A 43 -4.01 -18.08 4.78
CA ASP A 43 -5.05 -17.04 4.70
C ASP A 43 -5.11 -16.40 3.32
N LEU A 44 -3.94 -16.24 2.68
CA LEU A 44 -3.77 -15.66 1.36
C LEU A 44 -2.80 -16.50 0.53
N VAL A 45 -3.20 -16.84 -0.67
CA VAL A 45 -2.36 -17.55 -1.65
C VAL A 45 -2.25 -16.72 -2.93
N ILE A 46 -1.02 -16.56 -3.43
CA ILE A 46 -0.72 -15.90 -4.71
C ILE A 46 -0.10 -16.95 -5.64
N ALA A 47 -0.86 -17.39 -6.64
CA ALA A 47 -0.36 -18.28 -7.68
C ALA A 47 0.30 -17.44 -8.79
N ALA A 48 1.62 -17.45 -8.83
CA ALA A 48 2.44 -16.65 -9.72
C ALA A 48 3.49 -17.50 -10.46
N THR A 49 3.19 -18.77 -10.72
CA THR A 49 4.07 -19.66 -11.49
C THR A 49 3.94 -19.34 -12.98
N ASN A 50 4.91 -19.81 -13.76
CA ASN A 50 4.87 -19.77 -15.23
C ASN A 50 4.13 -20.97 -15.84
N ASN A 51 3.46 -21.78 -15.04
CA ASN A 51 2.70 -22.95 -15.44
C ASN A 51 1.23 -22.82 -15.00
N ASP A 52 0.35 -22.55 -15.96
CA ASP A 52 -1.08 -22.35 -15.69
C ASP A 52 -1.73 -23.58 -15.06
N GLN A 53 -1.30 -24.80 -15.42
CA GLN A 53 -1.83 -26.03 -14.82
C GLN A 53 -1.53 -26.10 -13.31
N VAL A 54 -0.34 -25.68 -12.88
CA VAL A 54 0.01 -25.60 -11.45
C VAL A 54 -0.80 -24.52 -10.76
N ASN A 55 -1.01 -23.37 -11.41
CA ASN A 55 -1.84 -22.30 -10.85
C ASN A 55 -3.31 -22.74 -10.66
N ASP A 56 -3.85 -23.51 -11.60
CA ASP A 56 -5.19 -24.10 -11.51
C ASP A 56 -5.25 -25.18 -10.43
N GLU A 57 -4.22 -26.03 -10.32
CA GLU A 57 -4.13 -27.06 -9.29
C GLU A 57 -4.12 -26.42 -7.88
N ILE A 58 -3.35 -25.36 -7.68
CA ILE A 58 -3.35 -24.60 -6.43
C ILE A 58 -4.76 -24.22 -6.01
N LYS A 59 -5.56 -23.67 -6.94
CA LYS A 59 -6.95 -23.26 -6.70
C LYS A 59 -7.82 -24.40 -6.15
N HIS A 60 -7.67 -25.62 -6.65
CA HIS A 60 -8.49 -26.78 -6.23
C HIS A 60 -8.20 -27.24 -4.79
N HIS A 61 -7.06 -26.86 -4.22
CA HIS A 61 -6.66 -27.27 -2.87
C HIS A 61 -6.85 -26.17 -1.82
N LEU A 62 -7.45 -25.02 -2.20
CA LEU A 62 -7.67 -23.91 -1.28
C LEU A 62 -8.82 -24.18 -0.31
N GLY A 63 -8.67 -23.67 0.91
CA GLY A 63 -9.76 -23.62 1.87
C GLY A 63 -10.88 -22.66 1.43
N PRO A 64 -12.12 -22.84 1.95
CA PRO A 64 -13.29 -22.04 1.53
C PRO A 64 -13.16 -20.54 1.85
N HIS A 65 -12.28 -20.15 2.76
CA HIS A 65 -12.07 -18.76 3.19
C HIS A 65 -10.71 -18.20 2.76
N THR A 66 -9.90 -18.98 2.04
CA THR A 66 -8.59 -18.53 1.57
C THR A 66 -8.75 -17.44 0.51
N LEU A 67 -8.07 -16.31 0.72
CA LEU A 67 -7.93 -15.29 -0.31
C LEU A 67 -6.97 -15.80 -1.40
N PHE A 68 -7.41 -15.72 -2.65
CA PHE A 68 -6.67 -16.28 -3.77
C PHE A 68 -6.48 -15.26 -4.89
N ASN A 69 -5.22 -14.98 -5.21
CA ASN A 69 -4.86 -14.20 -6.39
C ASN A 69 -4.20 -15.10 -7.44
N HIS A 70 -4.82 -15.20 -8.62
CA HIS A 70 -4.24 -15.85 -9.77
C HIS A 70 -3.62 -14.80 -10.70
N VAL A 71 -2.27 -14.74 -10.75
CA VAL A 71 -1.56 -13.65 -11.45
C VAL A 71 -1.79 -13.67 -12.95
N GLY A 72 -1.90 -14.87 -13.57
CA GLY A 72 -2.15 -15.04 -15.01
C GLY A 72 -3.60 -14.83 -15.42
N ASN A 73 -4.57 -15.02 -14.50
CA ASN A 73 -6.00 -14.95 -14.80
C ASN A 73 -6.80 -14.42 -13.61
N ALA A 74 -7.05 -13.10 -13.60
CA ALA A 74 -7.76 -12.45 -12.51
C ALA A 74 -9.17 -12.99 -12.23
N LYS A 75 -9.84 -13.60 -13.23
CA LYS A 75 -11.18 -14.20 -13.09
C LYS A 75 -11.19 -15.48 -12.27
N GLU A 76 -10.06 -16.16 -12.20
CA GLU A 76 -9.90 -17.39 -11.43
C GLU A 76 -9.59 -17.14 -9.96
N GLY A 77 -9.20 -15.91 -9.60
CA GLY A 77 -9.00 -15.47 -8.21
C GLY A 77 -10.27 -14.91 -7.57
N ASN A 78 -10.24 -14.75 -6.24
CA ASN A 78 -11.27 -14.04 -5.48
C ASN A 78 -10.76 -12.71 -4.90
N ILE A 79 -9.49 -12.37 -5.16
CA ILE A 79 -8.86 -11.09 -4.80
C ILE A 79 -7.92 -10.64 -5.92
N THR A 80 -7.83 -9.33 -6.12
CA THR A 80 -6.87 -8.71 -7.04
C THR A 80 -6.07 -7.63 -6.33
N PHE A 81 -4.81 -7.44 -6.73
CA PHE A 81 -3.96 -6.37 -6.23
C PHE A 81 -3.92 -5.22 -7.24
N PRO A 82 -4.35 -4.01 -6.85
CA PRO A 82 -4.24 -2.85 -7.70
C PRO A 82 -2.79 -2.39 -7.85
N ASN A 83 -2.48 -1.69 -8.96
CA ASN A 83 -1.26 -0.91 -9.03
C ASN A 83 -1.34 0.26 -8.03
N GLN A 84 -0.23 0.58 -7.37
CA GLN A 84 -0.19 1.59 -6.32
C GLN A 84 0.91 2.63 -6.54
N LEU A 85 0.58 3.87 -6.22
CA LEU A 85 1.53 4.95 -5.97
C LEU A 85 1.51 5.25 -4.47
N ARG A 86 2.67 5.24 -3.83
CA ARG A 86 2.83 5.63 -2.42
C ARG A 86 3.71 6.85 -2.28
N ARG A 87 3.30 7.76 -1.37
CA ARG A 87 4.05 8.93 -0.92
C ARG A 87 3.82 9.08 0.58
N GLY A 88 4.68 8.45 1.37
CA GLY A 88 4.48 8.34 2.81
C GLY A 88 3.11 7.74 3.15
N LYS A 89 2.24 8.52 3.80
CA LYS A 89 0.86 8.12 4.19
C LYS A 89 -0.17 8.22 3.05
N LEU A 90 0.17 8.84 1.92
CA LEU A 90 -0.71 8.85 0.75
C LEU A 90 -0.55 7.56 -0.03
N THR A 91 -1.65 6.88 -0.30
CA THR A 91 -1.70 5.74 -1.23
C THR A 91 -2.80 5.98 -2.26
N ILE A 92 -2.45 5.89 -3.53
CA ILE A 92 -3.39 5.93 -4.66
C ILE A 92 -3.35 4.57 -5.33
N SER A 93 -4.50 3.92 -5.46
CA SER A 93 -4.61 2.59 -6.04
C SER A 93 -5.44 2.63 -7.32
N VAL A 94 -4.97 1.96 -8.37
CA VAL A 94 -5.64 1.88 -9.67
C VAL A 94 -5.79 0.43 -10.08
N SER A 95 -7.04 -0.01 -10.30
CA SER A 95 -7.39 -1.29 -10.89
C SER A 95 -8.19 -1.08 -12.16
N THR A 96 -8.05 -1.97 -13.11
CA THR A 96 -8.88 -2.06 -14.32
C THR A 96 -9.65 -3.38 -14.36
N ASP A 97 -9.72 -4.08 -13.22
CA ASP A 97 -10.37 -5.38 -13.09
C ASP A 97 -9.93 -6.41 -14.16
N GLY A 98 -8.62 -6.42 -14.43
CA GLY A 98 -8.03 -7.28 -15.46
C GLY A 98 -8.17 -6.79 -16.90
N ALA A 99 -8.94 -5.71 -17.16
CA ALA A 99 -9.17 -5.23 -18.53
C ALA A 99 -7.90 -4.73 -19.21
N SER A 100 -7.03 -4.02 -18.49
CA SER A 100 -5.76 -3.55 -19.05
C SER A 100 -4.71 -3.22 -17.96
N PRO A 101 -3.86 -4.19 -17.61
CA PRO A 101 -2.74 -3.95 -16.69
C PRO A 101 -1.78 -2.84 -17.16
N LYS A 102 -1.59 -2.71 -18.49
CA LYS A 102 -0.76 -1.64 -19.07
C LYS A 102 -1.35 -0.26 -18.83
N LEU A 103 -2.67 -0.11 -19.01
CA LEU A 103 -3.36 1.17 -18.73
C LEU A 103 -3.26 1.53 -17.24
N ALA A 104 -3.50 0.59 -16.34
CA ALA A 104 -3.36 0.82 -14.90
C ALA A 104 -1.95 1.31 -14.55
N LYS A 105 -0.91 0.68 -15.10
CA LYS A 105 0.49 1.10 -14.92
C LYS A 105 0.75 2.51 -15.48
N GLN A 106 0.23 2.83 -16.66
CA GLN A 106 0.37 4.16 -17.28
C GLN A 106 -0.32 5.25 -16.45
N ILE A 107 -1.51 4.98 -15.91
CA ILE A 107 -2.21 5.91 -15.03
C ILE A 107 -1.36 6.18 -13.77
N ILE A 108 -0.82 5.14 -13.13
CA ILE A 108 0.07 5.31 -11.98
C ILE A 108 1.32 6.14 -12.33
N GLN A 109 1.93 5.93 -13.50
CA GLN A 109 3.08 6.72 -13.95
C GLN A 109 2.71 8.20 -14.15
N ASN A 110 1.54 8.50 -14.69
CA ASN A 110 1.05 9.88 -14.86
C ASN A 110 0.76 10.52 -13.48
N LEU A 111 0.14 9.77 -12.58
CA LEU A 111 -0.11 10.24 -11.21
C LEU A 111 1.20 10.49 -10.45
N ALA A 112 2.25 9.72 -10.68
CA ALA A 112 3.56 9.91 -10.06
C ALA A 112 4.24 11.23 -10.47
N GLN A 113 3.88 11.81 -11.63
CA GLN A 113 4.33 13.14 -12.05
C GLN A 113 3.57 14.27 -11.34
N THR A 114 2.28 14.05 -11.05
CA THR A 114 1.44 15.03 -10.34
C THR A 114 1.67 14.97 -8.84
N TYR A 115 1.84 13.77 -8.30
CA TYR A 115 2.11 13.47 -6.89
C TYR A 115 3.55 12.96 -6.79
N ASP A 116 4.51 13.87 -6.93
CA ASP A 116 5.94 13.55 -6.87
C ASP A 116 6.41 13.26 -5.44
N GLU A 117 7.70 13.08 -5.23
CA GLU A 117 8.26 12.73 -3.92
C GLU A 117 8.05 13.81 -2.86
N SER A 118 7.90 15.08 -3.26
CA SER A 118 7.65 16.19 -2.33
C SER A 118 6.31 16.07 -1.60
N TYR A 119 5.37 15.27 -2.15
CA TYR A 119 4.09 15.01 -1.50
C TYR A 119 4.23 14.22 -0.20
N GLU A 120 5.31 13.49 0.02
CA GLU A 120 5.54 12.79 1.28
C GLU A 120 5.66 13.80 2.44
N ASP A 121 6.51 14.81 2.29
CA ASP A 121 6.67 15.88 3.30
C ASP A 121 5.36 16.67 3.49
N TYR A 122 4.66 16.95 2.39
CA TYR A 122 3.38 17.66 2.47
C TYR A 122 2.31 16.86 3.21
N ILE A 123 2.21 15.57 2.97
CA ILE A 123 1.26 14.69 3.69
C ILE A 123 1.62 14.58 5.17
N ASP A 124 2.90 14.54 5.52
CA ASP A 124 3.33 14.53 6.91
C ASP A 124 3.01 15.86 7.61
N PHE A 125 3.20 17.00 6.92
CA PHE A 125 2.74 18.30 7.39
C PHE A 125 1.22 18.33 7.65
N LEU A 126 0.40 17.81 6.71
CA LEU A 126 -1.05 17.73 6.88
C LEU A 126 -1.43 16.87 8.10
N TYR A 127 -0.74 15.75 8.29
CA TYR A 127 -0.94 14.87 9.43
C TYR A 127 -0.62 15.56 10.76
N GLU A 128 0.58 16.18 10.89
CA GLU A 128 0.98 16.92 12.09
C GLU A 128 0.00 18.07 12.37
N SER A 129 -0.30 18.88 11.37
CA SER A 129 -1.25 20.00 11.49
C SER A 129 -2.59 19.54 12.01
N ARG A 130 -3.13 18.43 11.48
CA ARG A 130 -4.41 17.87 11.91
C ARG A 130 -4.38 17.44 13.39
N GLN A 131 -3.31 16.83 13.85
CA GLN A 131 -3.18 16.45 15.26
C GLN A 131 -3.15 17.70 16.16
N LEU A 132 -2.32 18.67 15.82
CA LEU A 132 -2.20 19.93 16.59
C LEU A 132 -3.53 20.69 16.64
N ILE A 133 -4.22 20.86 15.48
CA ILE A 133 -5.52 21.56 15.42
C ILE A 133 -6.55 20.89 16.33
N LYS A 134 -6.58 19.56 16.42
CA LYS A 134 -7.53 18.84 17.29
C LYS A 134 -7.34 19.19 18.77
N GLU A 135 -6.08 19.40 19.21
CA GLU A 135 -5.70 19.67 20.59
C GLU A 135 -5.93 21.15 21.01
N LYS A 136 -6.19 22.05 20.06
CA LYS A 136 -6.35 23.47 20.33
C LYS A 136 -7.74 23.84 20.83
N ALA A 137 -7.81 24.89 21.67
CA ALA A 137 -9.05 25.46 22.20
C ALA A 137 -9.79 26.32 21.14
N LEU A 138 -10.12 25.69 20.00
CA LEU A 138 -10.80 26.29 18.85
C LEU A 138 -12.21 25.72 18.71
N THR A 139 -13.11 26.50 18.19
CA THR A 139 -14.45 26.03 17.79
C THR A 139 -14.38 25.04 16.62
N SER A 140 -15.41 24.24 16.44
CA SER A 140 -15.49 23.29 15.32
C SER A 140 -15.36 23.99 13.97
N SER A 141 -15.93 25.18 13.81
CA SER A 141 -15.86 25.98 12.58
C SER A 141 -14.43 26.45 12.29
N GLU A 142 -13.73 26.96 13.31
CA GLU A 142 -12.33 27.38 13.16
C GLU A 142 -11.42 26.21 12.81
N LYS A 143 -11.57 25.06 13.49
CA LYS A 143 -10.83 23.84 13.16
C LYS A 143 -11.04 23.42 11.70
N GLN A 144 -12.30 23.43 11.23
CA GLN A 144 -12.62 23.09 9.85
C GLN A 144 -12.02 24.07 8.85
N SER A 145 -12.07 25.37 9.13
CA SER A 145 -11.47 26.40 8.28
C SER A 145 -9.96 26.22 8.14
N LEU A 146 -9.25 25.97 9.24
CA LEU A 146 -7.81 25.72 9.21
C LEU A 146 -7.46 24.44 8.42
N LEU A 147 -8.22 23.36 8.61
CA LEU A 147 -8.03 22.12 7.86
C LEU A 147 -8.28 22.30 6.35
N GLN A 148 -9.14 23.22 5.96
CA GLN A 148 -9.36 23.55 4.54
C GLN A 148 -8.23 24.45 3.99
N ASP A 149 -7.77 25.43 4.79
CA ASP A 149 -6.70 26.35 4.39
C ASP A 149 -5.40 25.63 4.05
N ILE A 150 -5.00 24.65 4.86
CA ILE A 150 -3.76 23.90 4.64
C ILE A 150 -3.75 23.03 3.38
N LEU A 151 -4.90 22.88 2.68
CA LEU A 151 -4.98 22.18 1.38
C LEU A 151 -4.66 23.11 0.19
N THR A 152 -4.44 24.40 0.42
CA THR A 152 -4.13 25.35 -0.65
C THR A 152 -2.68 25.23 -1.13
N GLU A 153 -2.41 25.69 -2.36
CA GLU A 153 -1.07 25.65 -2.98
C GLU A 153 0.02 26.30 -2.12
N LYS A 154 -0.34 27.32 -1.32
CA LYS A 154 0.56 28.00 -0.38
C LYS A 154 1.32 27.00 0.50
N TYR A 155 0.65 25.98 0.99
CA TYR A 155 1.22 25.02 1.94
C TYR A 155 1.92 23.83 1.29
N LYS A 156 2.05 23.80 -0.03
CA LYS A 156 3.00 22.90 -0.70
C LYS A 156 4.45 23.34 -0.51
N HIS A 157 4.68 24.56 -0.03
CA HIS A 157 6.01 25.10 0.22
C HIS A 157 6.46 24.88 1.67
N PRO A 158 7.65 24.28 1.94
CA PRO A 158 8.13 23.95 3.29
C PRO A 158 8.16 25.13 4.28
N ASN A 159 8.53 26.32 3.81
CA ASN A 159 8.57 27.52 4.68
C ASN A 159 7.17 27.90 5.20
N ALA A 160 6.13 27.78 4.39
CA ALA A 160 4.76 28.03 4.80
C ALA A 160 4.26 26.99 5.81
N GLN A 161 4.63 25.72 5.59
CA GLN A 161 4.34 24.61 6.49
C GLN A 161 4.95 24.86 7.87
N GLN A 162 6.26 25.16 7.91
CA GLN A 162 6.96 25.40 9.18
C GLN A 162 6.38 26.60 9.94
N SER A 163 6.07 27.68 9.21
CA SER A 163 5.47 28.89 9.81
C SER A 163 4.10 28.58 10.41
N PHE A 164 3.29 27.75 9.74
CA PHE A 164 1.97 27.34 10.22
C PHE A 164 2.05 26.46 11.46
N ILE A 165 2.93 25.47 11.46
CA ILE A 165 3.16 24.59 12.62
C ILE A 165 3.63 25.41 13.83
N ASN A 166 4.58 26.33 13.63
CA ASN A 166 5.06 27.20 14.70
C ASN A 166 3.93 28.06 15.26
N TRP A 167 3.11 28.66 14.41
CA TRP A 167 1.94 29.42 14.83
C TRP A 167 0.94 28.57 15.61
N LEU A 168 0.59 27.37 15.14
CA LEU A 168 -0.30 26.45 15.88
C LEU A 168 0.23 26.14 17.29
N LYS A 169 1.55 25.98 17.43
CA LYS A 169 2.18 25.72 18.75
C LYS A 169 2.03 26.88 19.73
N THR A 170 1.78 28.12 19.26
CA THR A 170 1.54 29.28 20.11
C THR A 170 0.09 29.40 20.62
N LEU A 171 -0.85 28.67 20.02
CA LEU A 171 -2.25 28.69 20.43
C LEU A 171 -2.48 27.85 21.69
N ASP A 172 -3.42 28.29 22.55
CA ASP A 172 -3.82 27.56 23.76
C ASP A 172 -4.39 26.19 23.41
N SER A 173 -4.03 25.20 24.23
CA SER A 173 -4.58 23.84 24.11
C SER A 173 -5.96 23.76 24.79
N SER A 174 -6.85 22.92 24.26
CA SER A 174 -8.08 22.55 24.97
C SER A 174 -7.73 21.79 26.24
N ARG A 175 -8.36 22.18 27.35
CA ARG A 175 -8.24 21.51 28.65
C ARG A 175 -8.96 20.15 28.66
#